data_07ca1e56719873c0b4ebab987771eceb
#
_entry.id   07ca1e56719873c0b4ebab987771eceb
#
_cell.length_a   1.000
_cell.length_b   1.000
_cell.length_c   1.000
_cell.angle_alpha   90.00
_cell.angle_beta   90.00
_cell.angle_gamma   90.00
#
_symmetry.space_group_name_H-M   'P 1'
#
loop_
_entity.id
_entity.type
_entity.pdbx_description
1 polymer ?
#
loop_
_entity_poly.entity_id
_entity_poly.type
_entity_poly.pdbx_seq_one_letter_code
_entity_poly.pdbx_strand_id
1 'polypeptide(L)'
;RTGVASGNKIFGAAILRKSDLSVIVAAANDETANPLWHGEIHAIKKFFELPSHPAPADCVFLCTHEPCSLCLSGIAWSGFDNFSYLFSHADSAMSFAIPYDIAILNAVYAVPDPDRSGPAPGRDLYNRSNDYFTSTNLMPVARAQLPDTVDRLHALYAELSAQYQARKGTGNIAMA
;
A
#
# COMPACT_ATOMS: atom_id res chain seq x y z
N ARG A 1 4.44 1.76 13.62
CA ARG A 1 4.73 0.99 14.85
C ARG A 1 3.46 0.80 15.71
N THR A 2 2.75 1.89 16.05
CA THR A 2 1.56 1.81 16.91
C THR A 2 0.49 0.86 16.35
N GLY A 3 0.15 0.97 15.04
CA GLY A 3 -0.85 0.08 14.42
C GLY A 3 -0.47 -1.39 14.50
N VAL A 4 0.80 -1.73 14.23
CA VAL A 4 1.30 -3.11 14.35
C VAL A 4 1.28 -3.59 15.80
N ALA A 5 1.65 -2.75 16.74
CA ALA A 5 1.56 -3.06 18.17
C ALA A 5 0.11 -3.35 18.61
N SER A 6 -0.88 -2.77 17.94
CA SER A 6 -2.33 -3.04 18.12
C SER A 6 -2.83 -4.24 17.32
N GLY A 7 -1.97 -4.96 16.59
CA GLY A 7 -2.33 -6.15 15.83
C GLY A 7 -2.61 -5.93 14.34
N ASN A 8 -2.56 -4.68 13.85
CA ASN A 8 -2.80 -4.38 12.44
C ASN A 8 -1.63 -4.78 11.55
N LYS A 9 -1.89 -5.00 10.25
CA LYS A 9 -0.84 -5.21 9.24
C LYS A 9 0.06 -3.98 9.09
N ILE A 10 1.19 -4.18 8.40
CA ILE A 10 2.32 -3.22 8.31
C ILE A 10 2.10 -2.08 7.30
N PHE A 11 0.96 -2.03 6.62
CA PHE A 11 0.71 -1.11 5.52
C PHE A 11 0.35 0.29 6.00
N GLY A 12 0.67 1.29 5.20
CA GLY A 12 0.37 2.68 5.49
C GLY A 12 0.38 3.55 4.24
N ALA A 13 -0.26 4.71 4.32
CA ALA A 13 -0.31 5.68 3.25
C ALA A 13 -0.24 7.11 3.78
N ALA A 14 0.17 8.03 2.92
CA ALA A 14 0.12 9.46 3.15
C ALA A 14 -0.43 10.18 1.92
N ILE A 15 -1.14 11.27 2.15
CA ILE A 15 -1.62 12.18 1.12
C ILE A 15 -0.87 13.49 1.31
N LEU A 16 -0.18 13.94 0.27
CA LEU A 16 0.66 15.12 0.28
C LEU A 16 0.13 16.14 -0.73
N ARG A 17 0.35 17.42 -0.48
CA ARG A 17 0.05 18.49 -1.45
C ARG A 17 1.05 18.46 -2.60
N LYS A 18 0.60 18.51 -3.86
CA LYS A 18 1.51 18.52 -5.03
C LYS A 18 2.46 19.71 -5.05
N SER A 19 2.04 20.87 -4.56
CA SER A 19 2.79 22.11 -4.69
C SER A 19 4.07 22.18 -3.84
N ASP A 20 4.08 21.54 -2.67
CA ASP A 20 5.18 21.66 -1.70
C ASP A 20 5.51 20.35 -0.97
N LEU A 21 4.82 19.28 -1.32
CA LEU A 21 4.93 17.95 -0.71
C LEU A 21 4.68 17.93 0.81
N SER A 22 3.99 18.94 1.34
CA SER A 22 3.54 18.94 2.74
C SER A 22 2.54 17.81 2.97
N VAL A 23 2.70 17.10 4.09
CA VAL A 23 1.79 16.01 4.47
C VAL A 23 0.46 16.59 4.93
N ILE A 24 -0.63 16.19 4.26
CA ILE A 24 -2.01 16.55 4.64
C ILE A 24 -2.56 15.52 5.61
N VAL A 25 -2.40 14.23 5.27
CA VAL A 25 -2.85 13.09 6.07
C VAL A 25 -1.80 11.99 6.00
N ALA A 26 -1.61 11.28 7.10
CA ALA A 26 -0.92 9.99 7.13
C ALA A 26 -1.71 8.99 7.97
N ALA A 27 -1.80 7.75 7.51
CA ALA A 27 -2.52 6.69 8.20
C ALA A 27 -1.81 5.34 7.98
N ALA A 28 -2.03 4.44 8.92
CA ALA A 28 -1.69 3.03 8.81
C ALA A 28 -2.98 2.20 8.82
N ASN A 29 -2.86 0.90 8.53
CA ASN A 29 -3.97 -0.03 8.70
C ASN A 29 -4.60 0.10 10.09
N ASP A 30 -5.92 0.00 10.12
CA ASP A 30 -6.73 -0.08 11.35
C ASP A 30 -7.81 -1.17 11.21
N GLU A 31 -7.38 -2.34 10.76
CA GLU A 31 -8.24 -3.50 10.49
C GLU A 31 -8.88 -4.06 11.76
N THR A 32 -8.28 -3.80 12.92
CA THR A 32 -8.86 -4.14 14.22
C THR A 32 -10.16 -3.36 14.50
N ALA A 33 -10.28 -2.13 13.98
CA ALA A 33 -11.50 -1.33 14.06
C ALA A 33 -12.47 -1.64 12.92
N ASN A 34 -11.96 -1.82 11.70
CA ASN A 34 -12.76 -2.20 10.53
C ASN A 34 -11.86 -2.92 9.52
N PRO A 35 -12.20 -4.14 9.08
CA PRO A 35 -11.37 -4.93 8.17
C PRO A 35 -11.11 -4.26 6.80
N LEU A 36 -11.88 -3.25 6.44
CA LEU A 36 -11.66 -2.48 5.20
C LEU A 36 -10.68 -1.31 5.38
N TRP A 37 -10.31 -0.95 6.61
CA TRP A 37 -9.40 0.17 6.84
C TRP A 37 -7.95 -0.23 6.66
N HIS A 38 -7.62 -0.60 5.40
CA HIS A 38 -6.25 -0.62 4.92
C HIS A 38 -5.66 0.78 4.99
N GLY A 39 -4.34 0.91 5.01
CA GLY A 39 -3.66 2.19 5.17
C GLY A 39 -4.15 3.26 4.21
N GLU A 40 -4.35 2.89 2.95
CA GLU A 40 -4.83 3.78 1.89
C GLU A 40 -6.28 4.19 2.10
N ILE A 41 -7.18 3.23 2.37
CA ILE A 41 -8.61 3.53 2.63
C ILE A 41 -8.75 4.36 3.90
N HIS A 42 -7.95 4.08 4.92
CA HIS A 42 -7.95 4.86 6.15
C HIS A 42 -7.42 6.29 5.93
N ALA A 43 -6.41 6.47 5.06
CA ALA A 43 -5.94 7.80 4.67
C ALA A 43 -7.00 8.56 3.88
N ILE A 44 -7.68 7.92 2.92
CA ILE A 44 -8.80 8.50 2.15
C ILE A 44 -9.92 8.94 3.09
N LYS A 45 -10.34 8.05 4.01
CA LYS A 45 -11.35 8.39 5.03
C LYS A 45 -10.96 9.66 5.79
N LYS A 46 -9.77 9.70 6.37
CA LYS A 46 -9.28 10.86 7.13
C LYS A 46 -9.20 12.13 6.27
N PHE A 47 -8.81 12.01 5.00
CA PHE A 47 -8.72 13.13 4.08
C PHE A 47 -10.08 13.80 3.88
N PHE A 48 -11.13 13.03 3.62
CA PHE A 48 -12.49 13.56 3.43
C PHE A 48 -13.20 13.94 4.74
N GLU A 49 -12.67 13.57 5.87
CA GLU A 49 -13.14 14.03 7.19
C GLU A 49 -12.54 15.38 7.61
N LEU A 50 -11.55 15.89 6.89
CA LEU A 50 -11.00 17.21 7.16
C LEU A 50 -12.06 18.30 6.89
N PRO A 51 -12.14 19.33 7.73
CA PRO A 51 -13.06 20.47 7.49
C PRO A 51 -12.81 21.18 6.16
N SER A 52 -11.59 21.11 5.64
CA SER A 52 -11.17 21.61 4.33
C SER A 52 -9.97 20.80 3.84
N HIS A 53 -10.00 20.44 2.58
CA HIS A 53 -8.90 19.74 1.90
C HIS A 53 -8.76 20.23 0.45
N PRO A 54 -7.58 20.10 -0.18
CA PRO A 54 -7.42 20.37 -1.61
C PRO A 54 -8.22 19.37 -2.44
N ALA A 55 -8.36 19.64 -3.73
CA ALA A 55 -8.89 18.63 -4.64
C ALA A 55 -7.97 17.40 -4.67
N PRO A 56 -8.49 16.17 -4.75
CA PRO A 56 -7.65 14.97 -4.81
C PRO A 56 -6.62 15.00 -5.96
N ALA A 57 -6.99 15.58 -7.11
CA ALA A 57 -6.09 15.79 -8.24
C ALA A 57 -4.92 16.75 -7.96
N ASP A 58 -5.00 17.58 -6.92
CA ASP A 58 -3.91 18.45 -6.45
C ASP A 58 -3.02 17.77 -5.39
N CYS A 59 -3.20 16.47 -5.20
CA CYS A 59 -2.47 15.69 -4.20
C CYS A 59 -1.60 14.62 -4.83
N VAL A 60 -0.50 14.28 -4.14
CA VAL A 60 0.29 13.07 -4.35
C VAL A 60 -0.19 12.02 -3.35
N PHE A 61 -0.53 10.83 -3.84
CA PHE A 61 -0.86 9.71 -2.97
C PHE A 61 0.37 8.81 -2.82
N LEU A 62 0.85 8.63 -1.60
CA LEU A 62 2.03 7.84 -1.29
C LEU A 62 1.64 6.62 -0.45
N CYS A 63 2.02 5.43 -0.92
CA CYS A 63 1.79 4.16 -0.23
C CYS A 63 3.13 3.56 0.23
N THR A 64 3.15 2.90 1.35
CA THR A 64 4.33 2.13 1.75
C THR A 64 4.49 0.88 0.90
N HIS A 65 3.38 0.26 0.54
CA HIS A 65 3.31 -0.94 -0.30
C HIS A 65 2.39 -0.68 -1.50
N GLU A 66 2.57 -1.45 -2.54
CA GLU A 66 1.72 -1.43 -3.73
C GLU A 66 0.28 -1.73 -3.35
N PRO A 67 -0.69 -0.86 -3.72
CA PRO A 67 -2.08 -0.99 -3.28
C PRO A 67 -2.75 -2.27 -3.75
N CYS A 68 -3.51 -2.91 -2.89
CA CYS A 68 -4.39 -4.02 -3.24
C CYS A 68 -5.55 -3.57 -4.14
N SER A 69 -6.31 -4.51 -4.69
CA SER A 69 -7.45 -4.22 -5.56
C SER A 69 -8.50 -3.30 -4.93
N LEU A 70 -8.78 -3.45 -3.63
CA LEU A 70 -9.65 -2.55 -2.88
C LEU A 70 -9.09 -1.11 -2.87
N CYS A 71 -7.81 -0.97 -2.50
CA CYS A 71 -7.15 0.32 -2.36
C CYS A 71 -6.99 1.02 -3.71
N LEU A 72 -6.62 0.29 -4.76
CA LEU A 72 -6.57 0.78 -6.14
C LEU A 72 -7.89 1.41 -6.56
N SER A 73 -9.00 0.66 -6.36
CA SER A 73 -10.34 1.15 -6.66
C SER A 73 -10.69 2.38 -5.80
N GLY A 74 -10.37 2.34 -4.50
CA GLY A 74 -10.61 3.46 -3.59
C GLY A 74 -9.88 4.73 -4.00
N ILE A 75 -8.61 4.65 -4.39
CA ILE A 75 -7.81 5.77 -4.89
C ILE A 75 -8.46 6.39 -6.13
N ALA A 76 -8.78 5.56 -7.13
CA ALA A 76 -9.41 6.02 -8.38
C ALA A 76 -10.80 6.64 -8.13
N TRP A 77 -11.69 5.97 -7.39
CA TRP A 77 -13.03 6.46 -7.07
C TRP A 77 -13.03 7.76 -6.25
N SER A 78 -11.96 7.98 -5.47
CA SER A 78 -11.80 9.20 -4.67
C SER A 78 -11.25 10.38 -5.48
N GLY A 79 -10.92 10.19 -6.76
CA GLY A 79 -10.46 11.22 -7.67
C GLY A 79 -8.97 11.54 -7.58
N PHE A 80 -8.15 10.68 -6.93
CA PHE A 80 -6.71 10.80 -7.00
C PHE A 80 -6.22 10.24 -8.35
N ASP A 81 -5.48 11.05 -9.09
CA ASP A 81 -4.97 10.74 -10.44
C ASP A 81 -3.59 10.07 -10.44
N ASN A 82 -3.04 9.82 -9.27
CA ASN A 82 -1.72 9.24 -9.10
C ASN A 82 -1.58 8.51 -7.77
N PHE A 83 -0.68 7.54 -7.75
CA PHE A 83 -0.08 7.05 -6.50
C PHE A 83 1.35 6.56 -6.73
N SER A 84 2.13 6.58 -5.67
CA SER A 84 3.49 6.06 -5.66
C SER A 84 3.65 5.11 -4.48
N TYR A 85 4.49 4.08 -4.63
CA TYR A 85 4.73 3.10 -3.59
C TYR A 85 6.21 2.71 -3.52
N LEU A 86 6.62 2.11 -2.39
CA LEU A 86 7.98 1.64 -2.17
C LEU A 86 8.09 0.12 -2.39
N PHE A 87 7.34 -0.66 -1.64
CA PHE A 87 7.39 -2.12 -1.70
C PHE A 87 6.32 -2.66 -2.65
N SER A 88 6.72 -3.53 -3.56
CA SER A 88 5.83 -4.17 -4.52
C SER A 88 4.95 -5.26 -3.89
N HIS A 89 3.97 -5.79 -4.64
CA HIS A 89 3.23 -6.98 -4.24
C HIS A 89 4.15 -8.19 -4.02
N ALA A 90 5.20 -8.32 -4.85
CA ALA A 90 6.21 -9.37 -4.68
C ALA A 90 6.98 -9.21 -3.35
N ASP A 91 7.37 -7.98 -3.00
CA ASP A 91 8.00 -7.71 -1.70
C ASP A 91 7.05 -8.06 -0.55
N SER A 92 5.76 -7.70 -0.67
CA SER A 92 4.75 -8.03 0.33
C SER A 92 4.62 -9.53 0.54
N ALA A 93 4.59 -10.31 -0.53
CA ALA A 93 4.47 -11.76 -0.48
C ALA A 93 5.75 -12.44 0.03
N MET A 94 6.91 -12.10 -0.54
CA MET A 94 8.16 -12.81 -0.29
C MET A 94 8.91 -12.31 0.94
N SER A 95 9.00 -10.99 1.11
CA SER A 95 9.79 -10.39 2.19
C SER A 95 9.02 -10.24 3.49
N PHE A 96 7.70 -10.07 3.41
CA PHE A 96 6.85 -9.79 4.57
C PHE A 96 5.83 -10.89 4.87
N ALA A 97 5.76 -11.93 4.04
CA ALA A 97 4.85 -13.07 4.18
C ALA A 97 3.36 -12.66 4.24
N ILE A 98 2.97 -11.68 3.41
CA ILE A 98 1.59 -11.18 3.25
C ILE A 98 1.19 -11.32 1.76
N PRO A 99 0.79 -12.53 1.28
CA PRO A 99 0.51 -12.80 -0.13
C PRO A 99 -0.94 -12.53 -0.55
N TYR A 100 -1.77 -11.96 0.32
CA TYR A 100 -3.22 -11.92 0.12
C TYR A 100 -3.65 -11.13 -1.12
N ASP A 101 -2.94 -10.05 -1.47
CA ASP A 101 -3.28 -9.21 -2.62
C ASP A 101 -3.15 -10.00 -3.92
N ILE A 102 -2.04 -10.72 -4.08
CA ILE A 102 -1.84 -11.63 -5.23
C ILE A 102 -2.89 -12.75 -5.23
N ALA A 103 -3.17 -13.33 -4.07
CA ALA A 103 -4.17 -14.40 -3.95
C ALA A 103 -5.58 -13.93 -4.36
N ILE A 104 -5.99 -12.73 -3.92
CA ILE A 104 -7.28 -12.13 -4.31
C ILE A 104 -7.33 -11.83 -5.80
N LEU A 105 -6.29 -11.21 -6.36
CA LEU A 105 -6.23 -10.90 -7.79
C LEU A 105 -6.33 -12.17 -8.64
N ASN A 106 -5.67 -13.24 -8.23
CA ASN A 106 -5.74 -14.52 -8.93
C ASN A 106 -7.13 -15.18 -8.80
N ALA A 107 -7.67 -15.24 -7.58
CA ALA A 107 -8.91 -15.98 -7.31
C ALA A 107 -10.15 -15.22 -7.76
N VAL A 108 -10.20 -13.89 -7.54
CA VAL A 108 -11.41 -13.09 -7.80
C VAL A 108 -11.42 -12.52 -9.22
N TYR A 109 -10.27 -12.07 -9.71
CA TYR A 109 -10.17 -11.39 -11.02
C TYR A 109 -9.60 -12.28 -12.12
N ALA A 110 -9.30 -13.55 -11.82
CA ALA A 110 -8.67 -14.50 -12.75
C ALA A 110 -7.38 -13.96 -13.41
N VAL A 111 -6.66 -13.11 -12.71
CA VAL A 111 -5.36 -12.59 -13.16
C VAL A 111 -4.32 -13.67 -12.93
N PRO A 112 -3.58 -14.13 -13.97
CA PRO A 112 -2.53 -15.12 -13.81
C PRO A 112 -1.44 -14.60 -12.86
N ASP A 113 -1.01 -15.46 -11.94
CA ASP A 113 0.14 -15.18 -11.08
C ASP A 113 1.41 -15.19 -11.95
N PRO A 114 2.12 -14.07 -12.07
CA PRO A 114 3.33 -14.00 -12.89
C PRO A 114 4.45 -14.90 -12.35
N ASP A 115 4.44 -15.21 -11.05
CA ASP A 115 5.49 -16.00 -10.39
C ASP A 115 5.19 -17.50 -10.36
N ARG A 116 3.92 -17.92 -10.57
CA ARG A 116 3.53 -19.34 -10.53
C ARG A 116 3.69 -20.09 -11.86
N SER A 117 3.70 -19.40 -12.96
CA SER A 117 3.78 -20.01 -14.32
C SER A 117 5.18 -19.99 -14.90
N GLY A 118 6.21 -19.76 -14.07
CA GLY A 118 7.55 -19.44 -14.58
C GLY A 118 7.55 -18.02 -15.20
N PRO A 119 8.68 -17.55 -15.74
CA PRO A 119 8.79 -16.18 -16.20
C PRO A 119 7.86 -15.94 -17.40
N ALA A 120 6.58 -15.73 -17.15
CA ALA A 120 5.76 -14.99 -18.07
C ALA A 120 6.35 -13.56 -18.06
N PRO A 121 6.89 -13.08 -19.17
CA PRO A 121 7.51 -11.78 -19.19
C PRO A 121 6.48 -10.74 -18.76
N GLY A 122 6.64 -10.25 -17.54
CA GLY A 122 6.21 -8.94 -17.10
C GLY A 122 4.79 -8.49 -17.41
N ARG A 123 3.77 -9.32 -17.15
CA ARG A 123 2.41 -8.76 -17.09
C ARG A 123 2.19 -8.18 -15.72
N ASP A 124 2.12 -6.86 -15.64
CA ASP A 124 1.63 -6.17 -14.45
C ASP A 124 0.22 -6.68 -14.08
N LEU A 125 -0.07 -6.78 -12.80
CA LEU A 125 -1.38 -7.20 -12.28
C LEU A 125 -2.49 -6.19 -12.65
N TYR A 126 -2.10 -4.97 -13.01
CA TYR A 126 -2.98 -3.90 -13.48
C TYR A 126 -2.21 -2.95 -14.42
N ASN A 127 -2.93 -2.14 -15.19
CA ASN A 127 -2.32 -1.13 -16.04
C ASN A 127 -1.78 0.03 -15.17
N ARG A 128 -0.46 0.23 -15.14
CA ARG A 128 0.21 1.24 -14.32
C ARG A 128 -0.06 2.68 -14.78
N SER A 129 -0.44 2.87 -16.03
CA SER A 129 -0.87 4.15 -16.59
C SER A 129 -2.14 3.94 -17.39
N ASN A 130 -3.19 4.65 -17.04
CA ASN A 130 -4.53 4.52 -17.61
C ASN A 130 -5.28 5.85 -17.48
N ASP A 131 -6.55 5.91 -17.91
CA ASP A 131 -7.37 7.12 -17.90
C ASP A 131 -7.69 7.67 -16.49
N TYR A 132 -7.46 6.89 -15.45
CA TYR A 132 -7.80 7.24 -14.07
C TYR A 132 -6.59 7.64 -13.23
N PHE A 133 -5.46 6.95 -13.42
CA PHE A 133 -4.26 7.23 -12.62
C PHE A 133 -2.95 6.80 -13.30
N THR A 134 -1.86 7.33 -12.76
CA THR A 134 -0.50 6.82 -13.00
C THR A 134 0.11 6.32 -11.70
N SER A 135 0.64 5.09 -11.71
CA SER A 135 1.35 4.51 -10.58
C SER A 135 2.87 4.52 -10.78
N THR A 136 3.61 4.78 -9.72
CA THR A 136 5.07 4.85 -9.76
C THR A 136 5.68 4.00 -8.66
N ASN A 137 6.54 3.04 -9.04
CA ASN A 137 7.42 2.36 -8.10
C ASN A 137 8.59 3.28 -7.76
N LEU A 138 8.68 3.72 -6.51
CA LEU A 138 9.77 4.59 -6.05
C LEU A 138 11.05 3.84 -5.70
N MET A 139 10.99 2.52 -5.51
CA MET A 139 12.13 1.75 -5.01
C MET A 139 13.41 1.90 -5.87
N PRO A 140 13.35 1.84 -7.22
CA PRO A 140 14.55 2.00 -8.04
C PRO A 140 15.24 3.37 -7.84
N VAL A 141 14.45 4.46 -7.81
CA VAL A 141 14.98 5.81 -7.61
C VAL A 141 15.47 6.00 -6.17
N ALA A 142 14.70 5.54 -5.21
CA ALA A 142 15.07 5.60 -3.79
C ALA A 142 16.36 4.81 -3.52
N ARG A 143 16.51 3.62 -4.10
CA ARG A 143 17.71 2.80 -3.96
C ARG A 143 18.95 3.51 -4.57
N ALA A 144 18.78 4.19 -5.69
CA ALA A 144 19.87 4.89 -6.34
C ALA A 144 20.29 6.18 -5.59
N GLN A 145 19.34 6.91 -5.02
CA GLN A 145 19.60 8.22 -4.42
C GLN A 145 19.78 8.20 -2.91
N LEU A 146 19.15 7.26 -2.22
CA LEU A 146 19.06 7.20 -0.75
C LEU A 146 19.26 5.76 -0.23
N PRO A 147 20.36 5.05 -0.61
CA PRO A 147 20.55 3.63 -0.29
C PRO A 147 20.45 3.34 1.20
N ASP A 148 21.11 4.13 2.05
CA ASP A 148 21.08 3.93 3.51
C ASP A 148 19.68 4.11 4.11
N THR A 149 18.86 4.99 3.51
CA THR A 149 17.47 5.19 3.95
C THR A 149 16.61 4.00 3.55
N VAL A 150 16.82 3.47 2.35
CA VAL A 150 16.14 2.25 1.90
C VAL A 150 16.50 1.07 2.79
N ASP A 151 17.78 0.91 3.16
CA ASP A 151 18.21 -0.18 4.04
C ASP A 151 17.60 -0.07 5.44
N ARG A 152 17.52 1.15 6.00
CA ARG A 152 16.82 1.39 7.27
C ARG A 152 15.32 1.08 7.19
N LEU A 153 14.67 1.42 6.05
CA LEU A 153 13.26 1.09 5.83
C LEU A 153 13.05 -0.41 5.73
N HIS A 154 13.89 -1.12 4.98
CA HIS A 154 13.83 -2.58 4.91
C HIS A 154 13.97 -3.22 6.30
N ALA A 155 14.96 -2.81 7.08
CA ALA A 155 15.17 -3.32 8.44
C ALA A 155 13.96 -3.03 9.34
N LEU A 156 13.41 -1.81 9.29
CA LEU A 156 12.21 -1.44 10.05
C LEU A 156 11.00 -2.31 9.66
N TYR A 157 10.76 -2.49 8.35
CA TYR A 157 9.60 -3.26 7.90
C TYR A 157 9.78 -4.76 8.15
N ALA A 158 10.99 -5.30 8.12
CA ALA A 158 11.28 -6.66 8.56
C ALA A 158 10.95 -6.87 10.06
N GLU A 159 11.34 -5.91 10.91
CA GLU A 159 10.96 -5.92 12.34
C GLU A 159 9.43 -5.89 12.52
N LEU A 160 8.75 -4.96 11.83
CA LEU A 160 7.30 -4.81 11.92
C LEU A 160 6.56 -6.05 11.40
N SER A 161 7.07 -6.65 10.31
CA SER A 161 6.53 -7.90 9.77
C SER A 161 6.67 -9.03 10.79
N ALA A 162 7.83 -9.19 11.42
CA ALA A 162 8.03 -10.20 12.46
C ALA A 162 7.07 -10.01 13.65
N GLN A 163 6.85 -8.77 14.08
CA GLN A 163 5.88 -8.45 15.14
C GLN A 163 4.45 -8.80 14.73
N TYR A 164 4.05 -8.49 13.49
CA TYR A 164 2.74 -8.84 12.96
C TYR A 164 2.57 -10.37 12.88
N GLN A 165 3.54 -11.09 12.29
CA GLN A 165 3.46 -12.54 12.12
C GLN A 165 3.38 -13.27 13.48
N ALA A 166 4.07 -12.78 14.52
CA ALA A 166 4.00 -13.35 15.85
C ALA A 166 2.60 -13.24 16.51
N ARG A 167 1.77 -12.30 16.04
CA ARG A 167 0.41 -12.06 16.55
C ARG A 167 -0.69 -12.49 15.59
N LYS A 168 -0.32 -12.91 14.41
CA LYS A 168 -1.24 -13.33 13.35
C LYS A 168 -2.15 -14.46 13.86
N GLY A 169 -3.47 -14.31 13.63
CA GLY A 169 -4.47 -15.27 14.07
C GLY A 169 -4.92 -15.15 15.53
N THR A 170 -4.36 -14.21 16.31
CA THR A 170 -4.82 -13.97 17.71
C THR A 170 -5.89 -12.87 17.82
N GLY A 171 -6.17 -12.16 16.72
CA GLY A 171 -7.16 -11.08 16.64
C GLY A 171 -8.31 -11.39 15.69
N ASN A 172 -9.26 -10.46 15.60
CA ASN A 172 -10.46 -10.56 14.74
C ASN A 172 -10.23 -9.98 13.32
N ILE A 173 -9.00 -9.98 12.83
CA ILE A 173 -8.72 -9.48 11.48
C ILE A 173 -9.01 -10.60 10.48
N ALA A 174 -9.95 -10.34 9.56
CA ALA A 174 -10.19 -11.22 8.44
C ALA A 174 -8.91 -11.36 7.59
N MET A 175 -8.60 -12.55 7.13
CA MET A 175 -7.40 -12.83 6.34
C MET A 175 -6.09 -12.47 7.06
N ALA A 176 -6.01 -12.70 8.35
CA ALA A 176 -4.80 -12.54 9.14
C ALA A 176 -3.89 -13.80 9.07
#